data_9252a5796645885ef3e41bb3334d4163
#
_entry.id   9252a5796645885ef3e41bb3334d4163
#
_cell.length_a   1.000
_cell.length_b   1.000
_cell.length_c   1.000
_cell.angle_alpha   90.00
_cell.angle_beta   90.00
_cell.angle_gamma   90.00
#
_symmetry.space_group_name_H-M   'P 1'
#
loop_
_entity.id
_entity.type
_entity.pdbx_description
1 polymer ?
#
loop_
_entity_poly.entity_id
_entity_poly.type
_entity_poly.pdbx_seq_one_letter_code
_entity_poly.pdbx_strand_id
1 'polypeptide(L)'
;LMPFALPKNAPPDFLRALMAEFRKHRKFVAPWNRRLLTPSLLKIPIHSWVEDDEIDLEAHLRHTALPYPGGERELGELIARLHSQPLDLSRPPWECTLIEGLEGGRFAIYMKMHHSLIDGVSGMKLLQRLMSADAEKSLTMPPFWATGLSTRKGAVPSLERDTKAPTFANAMA
;
A
#
# COMPACT_ATOMS: atom_id res chain seq x y z
N LEU A 1 -4.84 10.41 0.29
CA LEU A 1 -6.28 10.50 0.54
C LEU A 1 -7.00 10.81 -0.77
N MET A 2 -8.04 10.04 -1.06
CA MET A 2 -8.82 10.17 -2.29
C MET A 2 -10.31 10.11 -1.93
N PRO A 3 -11.03 11.23 -1.98
CA PRO A 3 -12.48 11.26 -1.80
C PRO A 3 -13.19 10.86 -3.10
N PHE A 4 -14.30 10.14 -2.95
CA PHE A 4 -15.16 9.68 -4.03
C PHE A 4 -16.61 9.97 -3.70
N ALA A 5 -17.43 10.24 -4.71
CA ALA A 5 -18.87 10.25 -4.57
C ALA A 5 -19.40 8.81 -4.63
N LEU A 6 -20.40 8.49 -3.80
CA LEU A 6 -21.14 7.24 -3.97
C LEU A 6 -21.89 7.27 -5.33
N PRO A 7 -21.97 6.12 -6.01
CA PRO A 7 -22.82 6.02 -7.20
C PRO A 7 -24.27 6.43 -6.88
N LYS A 8 -24.95 7.07 -7.80
CA LYS A 8 -26.32 7.60 -7.58
C LYS A 8 -27.32 6.56 -7.07
N ASN A 9 -27.13 5.31 -7.46
CA ASN A 9 -27.99 4.18 -7.09
C ASN A 9 -27.24 3.15 -6.27
N ALA A 10 -26.22 3.56 -5.49
CA ALA A 10 -25.48 2.64 -4.65
C ALA A 10 -26.42 2.01 -3.62
N PRO A 11 -26.42 0.68 -3.47
CA PRO A 11 -27.15 0.03 -2.41
C PRO A 11 -26.56 0.41 -1.04
N PRO A 12 -27.32 0.31 0.05
CA PRO A 12 -26.84 0.70 1.39
C PRO A 12 -25.57 -0.01 1.84
N ASP A 13 -25.30 -1.20 1.32
CA ASP A 13 -24.13 -2.03 1.64
C ASP A 13 -23.00 -1.90 0.62
N PHE A 14 -23.06 -0.92 -0.30
CA PHE A 14 -22.07 -0.74 -1.38
C PHE A 14 -20.62 -0.76 -0.87
N LEU A 15 -20.32 0.00 0.17
CA LEU A 15 -18.94 0.08 0.70
C LEU A 15 -18.49 -1.21 1.39
N ARG A 16 -19.44 -1.92 2.02
CA ARG A 16 -19.18 -3.24 2.58
C ARG A 16 -18.89 -4.26 1.48
N ALA A 17 -19.66 -4.22 0.39
CA ALA A 17 -19.43 -5.07 -0.78
C ALA A 17 -18.09 -4.74 -1.45
N LEU A 18 -17.73 -3.46 -1.58
CA LEU A 18 -16.44 -3.03 -2.09
C LEU A 18 -15.28 -3.58 -1.24
N MET A 19 -15.39 -3.50 0.09
CA MET A 19 -14.37 -4.08 0.99
C MET A 19 -14.31 -5.60 0.88
N ALA A 20 -15.44 -6.27 0.72
CA ALA A 20 -15.47 -7.71 0.50
C ALA A 20 -14.79 -8.09 -0.81
N GLU A 21 -14.98 -7.28 -1.87
CA GLU A 21 -14.29 -7.47 -3.15
C GLU A 21 -12.77 -7.28 -3.01
N PHE A 22 -12.33 -6.24 -2.33
CA PHE A 22 -10.90 -6.05 -2.04
C PHE A 22 -10.30 -7.26 -1.32
N ARG A 23 -10.99 -7.84 -0.36
CA ARG A 23 -10.54 -9.03 0.39
C ARG A 23 -10.40 -10.30 -0.45
N LYS A 24 -11.03 -10.38 -1.62
CA LYS A 24 -10.85 -11.51 -2.54
C LYS A 24 -9.48 -11.49 -3.23
N HIS A 25 -8.87 -10.33 -3.37
CA HIS A 25 -7.58 -10.16 -4.04
C HIS A 25 -6.42 -10.53 -3.10
N ARG A 26 -6.13 -11.84 -3.00
CA ARG A 26 -5.06 -12.41 -2.17
C ARG A 26 -3.70 -12.49 -2.88
N LYS A 27 -3.63 -12.08 -4.13
CA LYS A 27 -2.37 -12.03 -4.88
C LYS A 27 -1.73 -10.66 -4.71
N PHE A 28 -0.52 -10.66 -4.18
CA PHE A 28 0.31 -9.47 -4.01
C PHE A 28 1.44 -9.49 -5.04
N VAL A 29 1.75 -8.34 -5.61
CA VAL A 29 2.85 -8.19 -6.56
C VAL A 29 3.85 -7.19 -6.03
N ALA A 30 5.13 -7.33 -6.40
CA ALA A 30 6.17 -6.40 -5.98
C ALA A 30 5.83 -4.95 -6.39
N PRO A 31 6.07 -3.96 -5.49
CA PRO A 31 6.79 -4.06 -4.22
C PRO A 31 5.88 -4.35 -3.01
N TRP A 32 4.59 -4.59 -3.19
CA TRP A 32 3.58 -4.68 -2.11
C TRP A 32 3.69 -5.95 -1.27
N ASN A 33 4.45 -6.94 -1.74
CA ASN A 33 4.78 -8.17 -1.03
C ASN A 33 6.16 -8.12 -0.37
N ARG A 34 6.78 -6.96 -0.21
CA ARG A 34 8.13 -6.85 0.35
C ARG A 34 8.11 -6.23 1.73
N ARG A 35 8.85 -6.83 2.66
CA ARG A 35 9.07 -6.34 4.01
C ARG A 35 10.55 -6.21 4.32
N LEU A 36 10.87 -5.43 5.35
CA LEU A 36 12.24 -5.29 5.82
C LEU A 36 12.59 -6.45 6.77
N LEU A 37 13.66 -7.14 6.46
CA LEU A 37 14.29 -8.08 7.36
C LEU A 37 15.47 -7.40 8.05
N THR A 38 15.42 -7.34 9.38
CA THR A 38 16.54 -6.90 10.21
C THR A 38 17.11 -8.12 10.90
N PRO A 39 18.30 -8.62 10.51
CA PRO A 39 18.92 -9.75 11.17
C PRO A 39 19.24 -9.41 12.63
N SER A 40 18.70 -10.16 13.58
CA SER A 40 18.95 -9.93 15.02
C SER A 40 20.34 -10.35 15.48
N LEU A 41 21.04 -11.17 14.69
CA LEU A 41 22.31 -11.79 15.07
C LEU A 41 23.51 -10.84 14.98
N LEU A 42 23.44 -9.83 14.15
CA LEU A 42 24.46 -8.80 14.01
C LEU A 42 23.86 -7.49 14.50
N LYS A 43 24.44 -6.90 15.55
CA LYS A 43 24.06 -5.55 16.05
C LYS A 43 24.29 -4.43 15.01
N ILE A 44 24.50 -4.79 13.75
CA ILE A 44 24.65 -3.89 12.61
C ILE A 44 23.30 -3.86 11.89
N PRO A 45 22.69 -2.68 11.68
CA PRO A 45 21.39 -2.56 11.02
C PRO A 45 21.54 -2.77 9.49
N ILE A 46 21.81 -3.99 9.09
CA ILE A 46 21.74 -4.37 7.67
C ILE A 46 20.28 -4.71 7.38
N HIS A 47 19.59 -3.77 6.73
CA HIS A 47 18.22 -3.99 6.29
C HIS A 47 18.23 -4.60 4.89
N SER A 48 17.53 -5.72 4.74
CA SER A 48 17.31 -6.37 3.45
C SER A 48 15.82 -6.40 3.13
N TRP A 49 15.46 -6.18 1.88
CA TRP A 49 14.12 -6.43 1.40
C TRP A 49 13.96 -7.92 1.11
N VAL A 50 12.94 -8.52 1.70
CA VAL A 50 12.57 -9.91 1.44
C VAL A 50 11.11 -9.96 0.99
N GLU A 51 10.79 -10.93 0.15
CA GLU A 51 9.40 -11.21 -0.21
C GLU A 51 8.70 -11.90 0.96
N ASP A 52 7.45 -11.52 1.19
CA ASP A 52 6.58 -12.08 2.18
C ASP A 52 5.49 -12.86 1.46
N ASP A 53 5.50 -14.18 1.62
CA ASP A 53 4.57 -15.08 0.94
C ASP A 53 3.28 -15.29 1.75
N GLU A 54 3.26 -14.86 3.02
CA GLU A 54 2.15 -15.07 3.95
C GLU A 54 1.56 -13.74 4.45
N ILE A 55 1.15 -12.88 3.52
CA ILE A 55 0.63 -11.56 3.87
C ILE A 55 -0.78 -11.68 4.48
N ASP A 56 -0.91 -11.23 5.73
CA ASP A 56 -2.21 -11.03 6.36
C ASP A 56 -2.87 -9.73 5.85
N LEU A 57 -3.76 -9.86 4.88
CA LEU A 57 -4.45 -8.71 4.29
C LEU A 57 -5.26 -7.91 5.32
N GLU A 58 -5.79 -8.54 6.38
CA GLU A 58 -6.56 -7.85 7.41
C GLU A 58 -5.71 -6.90 8.25
N ALA A 59 -4.40 -7.13 8.32
CA ALA A 59 -3.48 -6.20 8.95
C ALA A 59 -3.28 -4.91 8.13
N HIS A 60 -3.55 -4.98 6.83
CA HIS A 60 -3.34 -3.89 5.88
C HIS A 60 -4.62 -3.15 5.49
N LEU A 61 -5.78 -3.82 5.57
CA LEU A 61 -7.07 -3.24 5.20
C LEU A 61 -7.86 -2.83 6.43
N ARG A 62 -8.35 -1.60 6.42
CA ARG A 62 -9.21 -1.06 7.47
C ARG A 62 -10.46 -0.47 6.86
N HIS A 63 -11.58 -0.61 7.58
CA HIS A 63 -12.84 0.03 7.24
C HIS A 63 -13.30 0.82 8.48
N THR A 64 -13.54 2.09 8.32
CA THR A 64 -13.95 2.99 9.42
C THR A 64 -14.98 3.98 8.95
N ALA A 65 -15.76 4.53 9.88
CA ALA A 65 -16.75 5.55 9.63
C ALA A 65 -16.37 6.86 10.33
N LEU A 66 -16.70 8.00 9.71
CA LEU A 66 -16.64 9.28 10.38
C LEU A 66 -17.82 9.44 11.33
N PRO A 67 -17.63 10.13 12.48
CA PRO A 67 -18.74 10.59 13.28
C PRO A 67 -19.52 11.67 12.50
N TYR A 68 -20.82 11.79 12.81
CA TYR A 68 -21.65 12.87 12.25
C TYR A 68 -21.08 14.25 12.67
N PRO A 69 -21.03 15.25 11.78
CA PRO A 69 -21.63 15.30 10.43
C PRO A 69 -20.75 14.70 9.31
N GLY A 70 -19.52 14.27 9.56
CA GLY A 70 -18.63 13.69 8.55
C GLY A 70 -18.03 14.74 7.60
N GLY A 71 -17.83 15.95 8.10
CA GLY A 71 -17.23 17.06 7.37
C GLY A 71 -15.71 16.99 7.30
N GLU A 72 -15.12 18.04 6.75
CA GLU A 72 -13.65 18.12 6.57
C GLU A 72 -12.88 18.10 7.89
N ARG A 73 -13.49 18.56 8.99
CA ARG A 73 -12.89 18.53 10.31
C ARG A 73 -12.74 17.08 10.82
N GLU A 74 -13.83 16.32 10.82
CA GLU A 74 -13.84 14.93 11.29
C GLU A 74 -12.91 14.08 10.42
N LEU A 75 -12.90 14.31 9.11
CA LEU A 75 -11.98 13.68 8.20
C LEU A 75 -10.52 14.03 8.52
N GLY A 76 -10.23 15.31 8.72
CA GLY A 76 -8.89 15.79 9.06
C GLY A 76 -8.36 15.19 10.36
N GLU A 77 -9.19 15.12 11.41
CA GLU A 77 -8.84 14.52 12.71
C GLU A 77 -8.54 13.02 12.56
N LEU A 78 -9.35 12.29 11.76
CA LEU A 78 -9.12 10.89 11.50
C LEU A 78 -7.81 10.67 10.72
N ILE A 79 -7.58 11.45 9.66
CA ILE A 79 -6.36 11.35 8.84
C ILE A 79 -5.12 11.69 9.65
N ALA A 80 -5.16 12.73 10.49
CA ALA A 80 -4.04 13.07 11.36
C ALA A 80 -3.68 11.90 12.29
N ARG A 81 -4.67 11.25 12.89
CA ARG A 81 -4.49 10.08 13.74
C ARG A 81 -3.92 8.87 12.97
N LEU A 82 -4.47 8.55 11.79
CA LEU A 82 -3.97 7.45 10.97
C LEU A 82 -2.54 7.73 10.47
N HIS A 83 -2.25 8.98 10.12
CA HIS A 83 -0.94 9.37 9.59
C HIS A 83 0.15 9.36 10.67
N SER A 84 -0.18 9.74 11.91
CA SER A 84 0.79 9.79 13.02
C SER A 84 1.26 8.41 13.50
N GLN A 85 0.48 7.35 13.26
CA GLN A 85 0.89 5.99 13.64
C GLN A 85 2.01 5.51 12.70
N PRO A 86 3.12 4.95 13.20
CA PRO A 86 4.15 4.38 12.33
C PRO A 86 3.63 3.14 11.60
N LEU A 87 4.17 2.87 10.41
CA LEU A 87 3.97 1.60 9.72
C LEU A 87 4.80 0.50 10.38
N ASP A 88 4.23 -0.69 10.49
CA ASP A 88 4.95 -1.87 10.95
C ASP A 88 5.89 -2.37 9.85
N LEU A 89 7.20 -2.20 10.05
CA LEU A 89 8.23 -2.58 9.08
C LEU A 89 8.52 -4.09 9.09
N SER A 90 8.00 -4.84 10.04
CA SER A 90 8.08 -6.31 10.04
C SER A 90 7.15 -6.96 9.02
N ARG A 91 6.23 -6.18 8.46
CA ARG A 91 5.28 -6.54 7.39
C ARG A 91 5.54 -5.67 6.17
N PRO A 92 4.92 -5.95 5.01
CA PRO A 92 4.92 -5.01 3.90
C PRO A 92 4.40 -3.64 4.36
N PRO A 93 5.23 -2.56 4.30
CA PRO A 93 4.92 -1.32 5.00
C PRO A 93 3.96 -0.43 4.20
N TRP A 94 2.72 -0.87 4.11
CA TRP A 94 1.61 -0.11 3.54
C TRP A 94 0.29 -0.44 4.27
N GLU A 95 -0.64 0.50 4.26
CA GLU A 95 -1.99 0.37 4.80
C GLU A 95 -2.99 1.04 3.85
N CYS A 96 -4.21 0.50 3.79
CA CYS A 96 -5.32 1.05 3.06
C CYS A 96 -6.56 1.12 3.95
N THR A 97 -7.14 2.30 4.09
CA THR A 97 -8.33 2.52 4.90
C THR A 97 -9.46 3.04 4.02
N LEU A 98 -10.58 2.33 3.99
CA LEU A 98 -11.85 2.82 3.47
C LEU A 98 -12.55 3.62 4.58
N ILE A 99 -12.95 4.84 4.27
CA ILE A 99 -13.58 5.76 5.21
C ILE A 99 -14.97 6.09 4.67
N GLU A 100 -16.01 5.73 5.43
CA GLU A 100 -17.40 6.03 5.11
C GLU A 100 -17.95 7.18 5.97
N GLY A 101 -19.14 7.66 5.64
CA GLY A 101 -19.83 8.69 6.41
C GLY A 101 -19.37 10.10 6.12
N LEU A 102 -18.73 10.36 4.98
CA LEU A 102 -18.41 11.71 4.55
C LEU A 102 -19.68 12.45 4.11
N GLU A 103 -19.74 13.73 4.46
CA GLU A 103 -20.82 14.65 4.02
C GLU A 103 -21.06 14.60 2.50
N GLY A 104 -22.31 14.78 2.08
CA GLY A 104 -22.69 14.84 0.66
C GLY A 104 -22.67 13.48 -0.04
N GLY A 105 -22.85 12.35 0.68
CA GLY A 105 -22.88 11.03 0.07
C GLY A 105 -21.52 10.62 -0.51
N ARG A 106 -20.45 10.96 0.18
CA ARG A 106 -19.07 10.65 -0.21
C ARG A 106 -18.48 9.57 0.68
N PHE A 107 -17.41 8.96 0.21
CA PHE A 107 -16.49 8.12 0.96
C PHE A 107 -15.06 8.44 0.56
N ALA A 108 -14.09 7.95 1.30
CA ALA A 108 -12.70 8.15 0.92
C ALA A 108 -11.88 6.87 1.04
N ILE A 109 -10.83 6.78 0.24
CA ILE A 109 -9.78 5.78 0.38
C ILE A 109 -8.51 6.50 0.81
N TYR A 110 -7.98 6.13 1.97
CA TYR A 110 -6.70 6.59 2.46
C TYR A 110 -5.66 5.50 2.33
N MET A 111 -4.63 5.74 1.53
CA MET A 111 -3.49 4.85 1.38
C MET A 111 -2.29 5.47 2.05
N LYS A 112 -1.60 4.68 2.85
CA LYS A 112 -0.35 5.01 3.51
C LYS A 112 0.68 3.97 3.14
N MET A 113 1.84 4.40 2.70
CA MET A 113 2.91 3.51 2.28
C MET A 113 4.25 4.13 2.58
N HIS A 114 5.21 3.30 2.95
CA HIS A 114 6.56 3.76 3.22
C HIS A 114 7.24 4.17 1.91
N HIS A 115 7.95 5.31 1.95
CA HIS A 115 8.57 5.89 0.76
C HIS A 115 9.61 4.99 0.09
N SER A 116 10.19 4.05 0.85
CA SER A 116 11.12 3.06 0.30
C SER A 116 10.47 2.01 -0.61
N LEU A 117 9.13 1.84 -0.56
CA LEU A 117 8.41 0.96 -1.50
C LEU A 117 8.17 1.65 -2.84
N ILE A 118 7.94 2.96 -2.82
CA ILE A 118 7.51 3.70 -3.99
C ILE A 118 7.93 5.16 -3.87
N ASP A 119 8.59 5.67 -4.88
CA ASP A 119 8.87 7.10 -5.01
C ASP A 119 7.65 7.89 -5.52
N GLY A 120 7.70 9.22 -5.39
CA GLY A 120 6.57 10.08 -5.76
C GLY A 120 6.16 9.97 -7.23
N VAL A 121 7.11 9.81 -8.15
CA VAL A 121 6.83 9.69 -9.60
C VAL A 121 6.14 8.37 -9.90
N SER A 122 6.65 7.28 -9.33
CA SER A 122 6.04 5.94 -9.46
C SER A 122 4.68 5.89 -8.80
N GLY A 123 4.50 6.57 -7.66
CA GLY A 123 3.22 6.70 -6.96
C GLY A 123 2.16 7.40 -7.80
N MET A 124 2.51 8.51 -8.45
CA MET A 124 1.59 9.21 -9.36
C MET A 124 1.20 8.36 -10.57
N LYS A 125 2.14 7.64 -11.17
CA LYS A 125 1.85 6.71 -12.27
C LYS A 125 0.96 5.55 -11.82
N LEU A 126 1.17 5.04 -10.62
CA LEU A 126 0.31 4.03 -10.03
C LEU A 126 -1.12 4.55 -9.88
N LEU A 127 -1.31 5.73 -9.27
CA LEU A 127 -2.63 6.34 -9.11
C LEU A 127 -3.35 6.51 -10.44
N GLN A 128 -2.67 7.00 -11.49
CA GLN A 128 -3.24 7.12 -12.82
C GLN A 128 -3.71 5.78 -13.40
N ARG A 129 -3.05 4.67 -13.06
CA ARG A 129 -3.43 3.33 -13.50
C ARG A 129 -4.56 2.72 -12.69
N LEU A 130 -4.72 3.15 -11.44
CA LEU A 130 -5.76 2.67 -10.52
C LEU A 130 -7.07 3.44 -10.65
N MET A 131 -7.08 4.52 -11.39
CA MET A 131 -8.27 5.34 -11.59
C MET A 131 -8.76 5.22 -13.03
N SER A 132 -10.07 5.19 -13.18
CA SER A 132 -10.76 5.26 -14.47
C SER A 132 -11.83 6.35 -14.41
N ALA A 133 -12.01 7.07 -15.52
CA ALA A 133 -13.15 7.97 -15.69
C ALA A 133 -14.45 7.21 -15.98
N ASP A 134 -14.34 5.92 -16.29
CA ASP A 134 -15.45 5.02 -16.54
C ASP A 134 -15.81 4.31 -15.23
N ALA A 135 -17.04 4.56 -14.74
CA ALA A 135 -17.52 4.02 -13.48
C ALA A 135 -17.66 2.48 -13.51
N GLU A 136 -18.13 1.90 -14.61
CA GLU A 136 -18.26 0.45 -14.72
C GLU A 136 -16.90 -0.24 -14.73
N LYS A 137 -15.96 0.33 -15.47
CA LYS A 137 -14.59 -0.15 -15.49
C LYS A 137 -13.91 -0.05 -14.12
N SER A 138 -14.18 1.02 -13.37
CA SER A 138 -13.62 1.22 -12.02
C SER A 138 -14.00 0.09 -11.06
N LEU A 139 -15.20 -0.47 -11.16
CA LEU A 139 -15.68 -1.56 -10.31
C LEU A 139 -14.94 -2.89 -10.54
N THR A 140 -14.33 -3.05 -11.70
CA THR A 140 -13.61 -4.28 -12.09
C THR A 140 -12.10 -4.14 -11.99
N MET A 141 -11.61 -2.97 -11.61
CA MET A 141 -10.16 -2.73 -11.51
C MET A 141 -9.56 -3.43 -10.28
N PRO A 142 -8.41 -4.09 -10.43
CA PRO A 142 -7.76 -4.72 -9.29
C PRO A 142 -7.23 -3.65 -8.33
N PRO A 143 -7.14 -3.96 -7.03
CA PRO A 143 -6.55 -3.05 -6.06
C PRO A 143 -5.05 -2.87 -6.31
N PHE A 144 -4.47 -1.82 -5.71
CA PHE A 144 -3.08 -1.43 -5.98
C PHE A 144 -2.06 -2.54 -5.65
N TRP A 145 -2.30 -3.32 -4.62
CA TRP A 145 -1.39 -4.41 -4.24
C TRP A 145 -1.38 -5.59 -5.23
N ALA A 146 -2.43 -5.72 -6.03
CA ALA A 146 -2.48 -6.66 -7.15
C ALA A 146 -1.97 -6.05 -8.47
N THR A 147 -1.61 -4.74 -8.44
CA THR A 147 -1.13 -3.99 -9.59
C THR A 147 0.34 -3.63 -9.40
N GLY A 148 1.24 -4.24 -10.16
CA GLY A 148 2.67 -3.94 -10.08
C GLY A 148 3.00 -2.52 -10.53
N LEU A 149 4.10 -2.00 -10.04
CA LEU A 149 4.70 -0.80 -10.62
C LEU A 149 5.13 -1.14 -12.06
N SER A 150 4.83 -0.25 -13.02
CA SER A 150 5.29 -0.45 -14.39
C SER A 150 6.83 -0.44 -14.40
N THR A 151 7.42 -1.61 -14.43
CA THR A 151 8.82 -1.71 -14.73
C THR A 151 9.00 -1.32 -16.19
N ARG A 152 9.68 -0.21 -16.48
CA ARG A 152 10.39 -0.11 -17.74
C ARG A 152 11.18 -1.42 -17.89
N LYS A 153 10.99 -2.15 -18.96
CA LYS A 153 11.97 -3.16 -19.40
C LYS A 153 13.30 -2.42 -19.56
N GLY A 154 14.20 -2.59 -18.63
CA GLY A 154 15.50 -1.94 -18.63
C GLY A 154 15.72 -1.08 -17.39
N ALA A 155 16.55 -1.61 -16.48
CA ALA A 155 17.18 -0.99 -15.31
C ALA A 155 16.50 -1.21 -13.95
N VAL A 156 16.58 -2.42 -13.48
CA VAL A 156 17.23 -2.68 -12.22
C VAL A 156 18.47 -3.50 -12.59
N PRO A 157 19.69 -3.02 -12.39
CA PRO A 157 20.81 -3.93 -12.35
C PRO A 157 20.47 -4.89 -11.20
N SER A 158 20.22 -6.16 -11.54
CA SER A 158 20.41 -7.22 -10.58
C SER A 158 21.83 -6.98 -10.05
N LEU A 159 21.94 -6.60 -8.79
CA LEU A 159 23.16 -6.83 -8.05
C LEU A 159 23.31 -8.35 -8.05
N GLU A 160 23.85 -8.88 -9.16
CA GLU A 160 24.50 -10.15 -9.14
C GLU A 160 25.45 -10.07 -7.96
N ARG A 161 25.14 -10.83 -6.94
CA ARG A 161 26.05 -11.05 -5.84
C ARG A 161 27.30 -11.65 -6.47
N ASP A 162 28.30 -10.80 -6.64
CA ASP A 162 29.65 -11.26 -6.82
C ASP A 162 30.00 -11.98 -5.51
N THR A 163 29.79 -13.30 -5.49
CA THR A 163 30.01 -14.19 -4.34
C THR A 163 31.51 -14.42 -4.09
N LYS A 164 32.36 -13.54 -4.57
CA LYS A 164 33.75 -13.47 -4.12
C LYS A 164 33.85 -12.51 -2.95
N ALA A 165 33.51 -13.02 -1.75
CA ALA A 165 33.98 -12.38 -0.53
C ALA A 165 35.51 -12.22 -0.63
N PRO A 166 36.06 -11.02 -0.41
CA PRO A 166 37.51 -10.88 -0.32
C PRO A 166 37.96 -11.71 0.88
N THR A 167 38.77 -12.72 0.60
CA THR A 167 39.44 -13.50 1.63
C THR A 167 40.38 -12.55 2.35
N PHE A 168 40.26 -12.45 3.66
CA PHE A 168 41.08 -11.60 4.54
C PHE A 168 42.60 -11.86 4.47
N ALA A 169 43.03 -12.79 3.63
CA ALA A 169 44.42 -13.19 3.48
C ALA A 169 45.26 -12.23 2.61
N ASN A 170 44.68 -11.31 1.84
CA ASN A 170 45.43 -10.44 0.91
C ASN A 170 45.55 -8.97 1.38
N ALA A 171 45.30 -8.68 2.62
CA ALA A 171 45.40 -7.31 3.16
C ALA A 171 46.67 -7.05 3.99
N MET A 172 47.62 -7.99 4.03
CA MET A 172 48.89 -7.84 4.75
C MET A 172 50.07 -8.31 3.87
N ALA A 173 50.17 -7.79 2.68
CA ALA A 173 51.42 -7.85 1.89
C ALA A 173 51.69 -6.52 1.25
#